data_737145c9c1a41bde367eaa1c53c6405f
#
_entry.id   737145c9c1a41bde367eaa1c53c6405f
#
_cell.length_a   1.000
_cell.length_b   1.000
_cell.length_c   1.000
_cell.angle_alpha   90.00
_cell.angle_beta   90.00
_cell.angle_gamma   90.00
#
_symmetry.space_group_name_H-M   'P 1'
#
loop_
_entity.id
_entity.type
_entity.pdbx_description
1 polymer ?
#
loop_
_entity_poly.entity_id
_entity_poly.type
_entity_poly.pdbx_seq_one_letter_code
_entity_poly.pdbx_strand_id
1 'polypeptide(L)'
;MTQLRLGTRGSRLALTQSEIVAKEIRERLGHQVKVVPIRSLGDDFLGPLSQAPKPGVFASALRDALMTGEVDVVVHSMKDLPAAPVPGITLIAVPERADPRDALVSHRRCTLSALPAGARVGTSSPRRASQLKRLRPDVQIVDVRGNVDTRIDKVRSGELDAAILAAEGLNRLNRSADIDEILCDMLPAPSQGALAIEIRSDDEDLARSLPRLDDAATRRQVLAERAVLAELSATCTSAVAAYATPLDGDVLRLTAEVDGNTSSQQASCSSTLEAVVPSGTDAASLDLGTVAARVLLRQGAGSLLADGSWRAPTVNQAAVWVTRPTSGAASDVHELRSRGIAVVEAPVLSVAADPDAGAPARELLETVASEADLLTVTSAAAIRALISLTSRDDVVAAVAAGQ
;
A
#
# COMPACT_ATOMS: atom_id res chain seq x y z
N MET A 1 -27.73 -14.03 22.75
CA MET A 1 -26.76 -13.52 21.76
C MET A 1 -25.39 -13.77 22.33
N THR A 2 -24.54 -14.48 21.61
CA THR A 2 -23.17 -14.78 22.03
C THR A 2 -22.34 -13.51 21.97
N GLN A 3 -21.54 -13.23 23.02
CA GLN A 3 -20.66 -12.07 23.07
C GLN A 3 -19.46 -12.30 22.15
N LEU A 4 -19.23 -11.44 21.16
CA LEU A 4 -18.08 -11.48 20.25
C LEU A 4 -16.79 -11.13 21.01
N ARG A 5 -15.75 -11.93 20.82
CA ARG A 5 -14.40 -11.72 21.35
C ARG A 5 -13.57 -11.04 20.26
N LEU A 6 -13.20 -9.78 20.49
CA LEU A 6 -12.42 -8.98 19.56
C LEU A 6 -10.97 -8.94 20.03
N GLY A 7 -10.10 -9.67 19.33
CA GLY A 7 -8.67 -9.74 19.61
C GLY A 7 -7.92 -8.48 19.17
N THR A 8 -6.99 -8.02 20.01
CA THR A 8 -6.15 -6.85 19.76
C THR A 8 -4.80 -6.99 20.46
N ARG A 9 -3.80 -6.20 20.04
CA ARG A 9 -2.54 -6.08 20.78
C ARG A 9 -2.74 -5.32 22.11
N GLY A 10 -1.83 -5.55 23.05
CA GLY A 10 -1.87 -4.91 24.36
C GLY A 10 -1.46 -3.43 24.41
N SER A 11 -0.96 -2.85 23.30
CA SER A 11 -0.57 -1.44 23.30
C SER A 11 -1.77 -0.51 23.43
N ARG A 12 -1.58 0.64 24.10
CA ARG A 12 -2.65 1.64 24.29
C ARG A 12 -3.32 2.05 22.97
N LEU A 13 -2.51 2.27 21.91
CA LEU A 13 -3.06 2.61 20.59
C LEU A 13 -3.91 1.47 20.01
N ALA A 14 -3.44 0.23 20.08
CA ALA A 14 -4.19 -0.92 19.57
C ALA A 14 -5.50 -1.13 20.33
N LEU A 15 -5.51 -0.99 21.65
CA LEU A 15 -6.72 -1.03 22.47
C LEU A 15 -7.70 0.07 22.07
N THR A 16 -7.23 1.30 21.89
CA THR A 16 -8.06 2.42 21.43
C THR A 16 -8.68 2.15 20.06
N GLN A 17 -7.88 1.64 19.10
CA GLN A 17 -8.35 1.28 17.77
C GLN A 17 -9.41 0.18 17.81
N SER A 18 -9.19 -0.83 18.63
CA SER A 18 -10.15 -1.93 18.78
C SER A 18 -11.43 -1.51 19.47
N GLU A 19 -11.37 -0.59 20.42
CA GLU A 19 -12.59 -0.05 21.06
C GLU A 19 -13.40 0.81 20.09
N ILE A 20 -12.77 1.54 19.15
CA ILE A 20 -13.47 2.23 18.06
C ILE A 20 -14.28 1.22 17.25
N VAL A 21 -13.65 0.12 16.80
CA VAL A 21 -14.33 -0.92 16.03
C VAL A 21 -15.38 -1.66 16.87
N ALA A 22 -15.10 -1.94 18.13
CA ALA A 22 -16.05 -2.57 19.04
C ALA A 22 -17.31 -1.71 19.24
N LYS A 23 -17.14 -0.40 19.32
CA LYS A 23 -18.26 0.56 19.37
C LYS A 23 -19.11 0.50 18.09
N GLU A 24 -18.48 0.52 16.92
CA GLU A 24 -19.18 0.39 15.63
C GLU A 24 -19.96 -0.94 15.55
N ILE A 25 -19.38 -2.06 15.99
CA ILE A 25 -20.05 -3.36 16.01
C ILE A 25 -21.27 -3.32 16.95
N ARG A 26 -21.14 -2.74 18.14
CA ARG A 26 -22.26 -2.63 19.09
C ARG A 26 -23.38 -1.76 18.54
N GLU A 27 -23.06 -0.56 18.02
CA GLU A 27 -24.04 0.44 17.59
C GLU A 27 -24.71 0.09 16.27
N ARG A 28 -23.95 -0.41 15.28
CA ARG A 28 -24.46 -0.64 13.92
C ARG A 28 -24.96 -2.06 13.69
N LEU A 29 -24.42 -3.06 14.44
CA LEU A 29 -24.74 -4.46 14.23
C LEU A 29 -25.48 -5.09 15.41
N GLY A 30 -25.52 -4.44 16.57
CA GLY A 30 -26.22 -4.91 17.76
C GLY A 30 -25.54 -6.09 18.50
N HIS A 31 -24.31 -6.44 18.15
CA HIS A 31 -23.57 -7.47 18.86
C HIS A 31 -22.97 -6.93 20.16
N GLN A 32 -22.97 -7.79 21.20
CA GLN A 32 -22.14 -7.55 22.37
C GLN A 32 -20.68 -7.85 22.05
N VAL A 33 -19.74 -6.98 22.43
CA VAL A 33 -18.32 -7.14 22.11
C VAL A 33 -17.49 -7.05 23.37
N LYS A 34 -16.60 -8.04 23.56
CA LYS A 34 -15.53 -8.03 24.57
C LYS A 34 -14.18 -7.89 23.86
N VAL A 35 -13.45 -6.83 24.14
CA VAL A 35 -12.06 -6.64 23.68
C VAL A 35 -11.13 -7.53 24.49
N VAL A 36 -10.31 -8.32 23.79
CA VAL A 36 -9.39 -9.30 24.36
C VAL A 36 -7.96 -8.97 23.94
N PRO A 37 -7.12 -8.46 24.86
CA PRO A 37 -5.73 -8.22 24.56
C PRO A 37 -4.97 -9.53 24.40
N ILE A 38 -4.28 -9.70 23.25
CA ILE A 38 -3.43 -10.84 22.94
C ILE A 38 -1.97 -10.38 23.01
N ARG A 39 -1.14 -11.09 23.76
CA ARG A 39 0.31 -10.84 23.80
C ARG A 39 0.95 -11.32 22.51
N SER A 40 1.73 -10.46 21.87
CA SER A 40 2.52 -10.83 20.69
C SER A 40 4.00 -10.85 21.04
N LEU A 41 4.76 -11.76 20.42
CA LEU A 41 6.22 -11.79 20.51
C LEU A 41 6.86 -10.46 20.05
N GLY A 42 6.16 -9.72 19.18
CA GLY A 42 6.61 -8.41 18.73
C GLY A 42 6.50 -7.31 19.79
N ASP A 43 5.62 -7.47 20.80
CA ASP A 43 5.49 -6.51 21.91
C ASP A 43 6.64 -6.65 22.91
N ASP A 44 7.22 -7.84 23.01
CA ASP A 44 8.37 -8.15 23.90
C ASP A 44 9.72 -7.96 23.19
N PHE A 45 9.73 -7.77 21.85
CA PHE A 45 10.95 -7.64 21.07
C PHE A 45 11.48 -6.20 21.07
N LEU A 46 12.58 -5.97 21.78
CA LEU A 46 13.24 -4.67 21.92
C LEU A 46 14.32 -4.40 20.85
N GLY A 47 14.69 -5.40 20.04
CA GLY A 47 15.72 -5.29 19.01
C GLY A 47 15.26 -4.56 17.73
N PRO A 48 16.18 -4.27 16.78
CA PRO A 48 15.83 -3.69 15.49
C PRO A 48 14.80 -4.53 14.72
N LEU A 49 13.82 -3.92 14.04
CA LEU A 49 12.79 -4.66 13.24
C LEU A 49 13.42 -5.54 12.16
N SER A 50 14.59 -5.15 11.64
CA SER A 50 15.36 -5.95 10.69
C SER A 50 15.86 -7.28 11.26
N GLN A 51 15.90 -7.40 12.60
CA GLN A 51 16.31 -8.61 13.32
C GLN A 51 15.11 -9.35 13.95
N ALA A 52 13.88 -8.90 13.66
CA ALA A 52 12.68 -9.60 14.12
C ALA A 52 12.63 -11.02 13.53
N PRO A 53 12.24 -12.04 14.33
CA PRO A 53 12.33 -13.46 13.94
C PRO A 53 11.52 -13.82 12.68
N LYS A 54 10.46 -13.06 12.38
CA LYS A 54 9.60 -13.26 11.20
C LYS A 54 8.93 -11.94 10.78
N PRO A 55 8.71 -11.70 9.47
CA PRO A 55 7.81 -10.63 9.01
C PRO A 55 6.41 -10.81 9.62
N GLY A 56 5.78 -9.71 10.05
CA GLY A 56 4.42 -9.76 10.57
C GLY A 56 4.27 -10.29 12.01
N VAL A 57 5.34 -10.29 12.83
CA VAL A 57 5.31 -10.74 14.24
C VAL A 57 4.19 -10.12 15.08
N PHE A 58 3.71 -8.94 14.71
CA PHE A 58 2.60 -8.27 15.37
C PHE A 58 1.23 -8.82 14.97
N ALA A 59 1.09 -9.36 13.76
CA ALA A 59 -0.16 -9.90 13.25
C ALA A 59 -0.29 -11.41 13.53
N SER A 60 0.82 -12.15 13.57
CA SER A 60 0.80 -13.62 13.68
C SER A 60 0.08 -14.09 14.93
N ALA A 61 0.41 -13.57 16.12
CA ALA A 61 -0.23 -13.98 17.36
C ALA A 61 -1.75 -13.74 17.38
N LEU A 62 -2.20 -12.63 16.79
CA LEU A 62 -3.64 -12.33 16.66
C LEU A 62 -4.32 -13.29 15.69
N ARG A 63 -3.67 -13.61 14.57
CA ARG A 63 -4.18 -14.56 13.59
C ARG A 63 -4.19 -16.00 14.13
N ASP A 64 -3.20 -16.38 14.94
CA ASP A 64 -3.17 -17.67 15.63
C ASP A 64 -4.33 -17.77 16.61
N ALA A 65 -4.58 -16.74 17.45
CA ALA A 65 -5.73 -16.68 18.35
C ALA A 65 -7.08 -16.72 17.62
N LEU A 66 -7.15 -16.11 16.42
CA LEU A 66 -8.32 -16.17 15.54
C LEU A 66 -8.54 -17.59 15.00
N MET A 67 -7.50 -18.25 14.49
CA MET A 67 -7.58 -19.59 13.93
C MET A 67 -7.86 -20.66 14.97
N THR A 68 -7.37 -20.49 16.20
CA THR A 68 -7.67 -21.42 17.33
C THR A 68 -9.03 -21.19 17.96
N GLY A 69 -9.76 -20.13 17.54
CA GLY A 69 -11.05 -19.79 18.11
C GLY A 69 -10.97 -19.19 19.52
N GLU A 70 -9.81 -18.69 19.95
CA GLU A 70 -9.68 -17.90 21.17
C GLU A 70 -10.40 -16.56 21.05
N VAL A 71 -10.37 -15.96 19.86
CA VAL A 71 -11.12 -14.75 19.49
C VAL A 71 -11.93 -15.01 18.20
N ASP A 72 -12.94 -14.17 17.96
CA ASP A 72 -13.85 -14.31 16.82
C ASP A 72 -13.53 -13.31 15.70
N VAL A 73 -13.00 -12.15 16.09
CA VAL A 73 -12.63 -11.03 15.21
C VAL A 73 -11.28 -10.51 15.67
N VAL A 74 -10.44 -10.06 14.76
CA VAL A 74 -9.20 -9.34 15.10
C VAL A 74 -9.15 -7.99 14.39
N VAL A 75 -8.56 -7.00 15.07
CA VAL A 75 -8.38 -5.64 14.54
C VAL A 75 -6.91 -5.29 14.50
N HIS A 76 -6.47 -4.76 13.35
CA HIS A 76 -5.11 -4.31 13.14
C HIS A 76 -5.04 -2.88 12.60
N SER A 77 -3.97 -2.17 12.91
CA SER A 77 -3.51 -1.09 12.03
C SER A 77 -3.11 -1.72 10.69
N MET A 78 -3.77 -1.35 9.60
CA MET A 78 -3.63 -2.08 8.33
C MET A 78 -2.22 -2.02 7.76
N LYS A 79 -1.48 -0.93 8.00
CA LYS A 79 -0.08 -0.78 7.60
C LYS A 79 0.89 -1.80 8.21
N ASP A 80 0.49 -2.41 9.35
CA ASP A 80 1.31 -3.41 10.06
C ASP A 80 1.03 -4.84 9.58
N LEU A 81 -0.01 -5.03 8.74
CA LEU A 81 -0.35 -6.32 8.15
C LEU A 81 0.55 -6.63 6.94
N PRO A 82 1.14 -7.84 6.87
CA PRO A 82 1.76 -8.33 5.65
C PRO A 82 0.78 -8.24 4.46
N ALA A 83 1.31 -7.98 3.26
CA ALA A 83 0.48 -7.83 2.07
C ALA A 83 -0.09 -9.18 1.60
N ALA A 84 0.64 -10.27 1.82
CA ALA A 84 0.23 -11.61 1.42
C ALA A 84 -1.02 -12.09 2.17
N PRO A 85 -2.00 -12.69 1.48
CA PRO A 85 -3.15 -13.29 2.11
C PRO A 85 -2.73 -14.51 2.97
N VAL A 86 -3.53 -14.81 3.98
CA VAL A 86 -3.33 -15.98 4.85
C VAL A 86 -4.50 -16.95 4.65
N PRO A 87 -4.26 -18.21 4.29
CA PRO A 87 -5.33 -19.21 4.15
C PRO A 87 -6.16 -19.34 5.44
N GLY A 88 -7.47 -19.42 5.31
CA GLY A 88 -8.39 -19.53 6.44
C GLY A 88 -8.73 -18.20 7.13
N ILE A 89 -8.16 -17.07 6.69
CA ILE A 89 -8.45 -15.73 7.22
C ILE A 89 -8.95 -14.82 6.10
N THR A 90 -9.99 -14.05 6.41
CA THR A 90 -10.60 -13.09 5.48
C THR A 90 -10.52 -11.67 6.05
N LEU A 91 -10.01 -10.72 5.27
CA LEU A 91 -10.16 -9.29 5.50
C LEU A 91 -11.62 -8.91 5.19
N ILE A 92 -12.46 -8.89 6.22
CA ILE A 92 -13.90 -8.77 6.02
C ILE A 92 -14.37 -7.33 5.89
N ALA A 93 -13.71 -6.39 6.57
CA ALA A 93 -14.05 -4.99 6.46
C ALA A 93 -12.84 -4.09 6.69
N VAL A 94 -12.86 -2.95 6.03
CA VAL A 94 -11.95 -1.81 6.20
C VAL A 94 -12.81 -0.59 6.50
N PRO A 95 -12.93 -0.17 7.76
CA PRO A 95 -13.66 1.04 8.12
C PRO A 95 -13.08 2.31 7.51
N GLU A 96 -13.84 3.40 7.56
CA GLU A 96 -13.41 4.71 7.07
C GLU A 96 -12.00 5.07 7.56
N ARG A 97 -11.18 5.53 6.63
CA ARG A 97 -9.77 5.84 6.85
C ARG A 97 -9.60 7.13 7.65
N ALA A 98 -8.82 7.11 8.69
CA ALA A 98 -8.34 8.31 9.36
C ALA A 98 -7.21 8.98 8.56
N ASP A 99 -6.72 10.14 9.03
CA ASP A 99 -5.66 10.92 8.37
C ASP A 99 -4.42 10.04 8.09
N PRO A 100 -4.05 9.83 6.81
CA PRO A 100 -2.93 8.97 6.43
C PRO A 100 -1.57 9.63 6.62
N ARG A 101 -1.52 10.95 6.86
CA ARG A 101 -0.29 11.74 6.85
C ARG A 101 0.62 11.45 8.06
N ASP A 102 1.86 11.81 7.90
CA ASP A 102 2.81 11.86 9.00
C ASP A 102 2.76 13.21 9.70
N ALA A 103 3.14 13.22 10.97
CA ALA A 103 3.17 14.40 11.81
C ALA A 103 4.54 14.53 12.48
N LEU A 104 5.00 15.76 12.61
CA LEU A 104 6.16 16.14 13.41
C LEU A 104 5.72 16.46 14.83
N VAL A 105 6.44 15.90 15.79
CA VAL A 105 6.42 16.30 17.19
C VAL A 105 7.82 16.82 17.52
N SER A 106 7.96 18.07 17.94
CA SER A 106 9.24 18.71 18.17
C SER A 106 9.40 19.24 19.61
N HIS A 107 10.62 19.20 20.12
CA HIS A 107 10.93 19.69 21.47
C HIS A 107 10.66 21.20 21.60
N ARG A 108 10.96 21.96 20.53
CA ARG A 108 10.82 23.41 20.51
C ARG A 108 9.47 23.89 19.94
N ARG A 109 8.54 23.02 19.72
CA ARG A 109 7.22 23.36 19.15
C ARG A 109 7.36 24.12 17.82
N CYS A 110 8.19 23.61 16.91
CA CYS A 110 8.50 24.24 15.63
C CYS A 110 8.26 23.29 14.46
N THR A 111 8.21 23.83 13.25
CA THR A 111 8.06 23.07 12.00
C THR A 111 9.36 22.35 11.61
N LEU A 112 9.27 21.41 10.68
CA LEU A 112 10.41 20.67 10.14
C LEU A 112 11.46 21.63 9.54
N SER A 113 11.01 22.65 8.82
CA SER A 113 11.89 23.66 8.23
C SER A 113 12.63 24.53 9.26
N ALA A 114 12.03 24.71 10.44
CA ALA A 114 12.60 25.52 11.52
C ALA A 114 13.52 24.72 12.48
N LEU A 115 13.66 23.42 12.30
CA LEU A 115 14.62 22.63 13.07
C LEU A 115 16.04 23.07 12.75
N PRO A 116 16.95 23.18 13.76
CA PRO A 116 18.35 23.54 13.52
C PRO A 116 19.07 22.44 12.70
N ALA A 117 20.12 22.85 11.99
CA ALA A 117 21.01 21.89 11.34
C ALA A 117 21.62 20.94 12.40
N GLY A 118 21.72 19.66 12.07
CA GLY A 118 22.15 18.61 13.00
C GLY A 118 21.09 18.18 14.01
N ALA A 119 19.84 18.68 13.94
CA ALA A 119 18.76 18.24 14.83
C ALA A 119 18.56 16.73 14.77
N ARG A 120 18.41 16.10 15.93
CA ARG A 120 18.18 14.65 16.07
C ARG A 120 16.71 14.37 15.90
N VAL A 121 16.35 13.77 14.74
CA VAL A 121 14.96 13.44 14.41
C VAL A 121 14.75 11.93 14.51
N GLY A 122 13.86 11.51 15.40
CA GLY A 122 13.58 10.11 15.73
C GLY A 122 12.63 9.46 14.73
N THR A 123 13.07 8.39 14.08
CA THR A 123 12.22 7.47 13.31
C THR A 123 12.91 6.12 13.13
N SER A 124 12.16 5.01 13.22
CA SER A 124 12.63 3.66 12.85
C SER A 124 12.06 3.20 11.50
N SER A 125 11.33 4.07 10.80
CA SER A 125 10.75 3.74 9.50
C SER A 125 11.75 4.08 8.40
N PRO A 126 12.22 3.10 7.59
CA PRO A 126 13.11 3.37 6.46
C PRO A 126 12.50 4.37 5.49
N ARG A 127 11.19 4.26 5.20
CA ARG A 127 10.46 5.21 4.37
C ARG A 127 10.58 6.65 4.89
N ARG A 128 10.27 6.86 6.18
CA ARG A 128 10.36 8.20 6.79
C ARG A 128 11.80 8.72 6.79
N ALA A 129 12.74 7.84 7.10
CA ALA A 129 14.16 8.20 7.11
C ALA A 129 14.64 8.67 5.74
N SER A 130 14.32 7.94 4.68
CA SER A 130 14.72 8.29 3.31
C SER A 130 14.07 9.60 2.85
N GLN A 131 12.78 9.77 3.06
CA GLN A 131 12.07 11.01 2.68
C GLN A 131 12.55 12.21 3.51
N LEU A 132 12.76 12.03 4.81
CA LEU A 132 13.32 13.08 5.68
C LEU A 132 14.71 13.51 5.21
N LYS A 133 15.58 12.55 4.87
CA LYS A 133 16.92 12.85 4.38
C LYS A 133 16.92 13.63 3.06
N ARG A 134 15.90 13.42 2.22
CA ARG A 134 15.69 14.19 0.99
C ARG A 134 15.20 15.61 1.27
N LEU A 135 14.26 15.77 2.22
CA LEU A 135 13.70 17.07 2.58
C LEU A 135 14.65 17.91 3.44
N ARG A 136 15.41 17.27 4.34
CA ARG A 136 16.33 17.88 5.29
C ARG A 136 17.60 17.05 5.42
N PRO A 137 18.53 17.13 4.44
CA PRO A 137 19.77 16.37 4.45
C PRO A 137 20.72 16.77 5.60
N ASP A 138 20.48 17.90 6.21
CA ASP A 138 21.25 18.49 7.30
C ASP A 138 20.85 18.00 8.70
N VAL A 139 19.72 17.25 8.86
CA VAL A 139 19.34 16.69 10.14
C VAL A 139 19.94 15.30 10.36
N GLN A 140 20.04 14.92 11.64
CA GLN A 140 20.51 13.61 12.05
C GLN A 140 19.32 12.67 12.31
N ILE A 141 19.23 11.59 11.56
CA ILE A 141 18.19 10.58 11.76
C ILE A 141 18.62 9.63 12.87
N VAL A 142 17.76 9.46 13.89
CA VAL A 142 18.01 8.60 15.05
C VAL A 142 16.98 7.48 15.07
N ASP A 143 17.44 6.23 15.14
CA ASP A 143 16.53 5.08 15.33
C ASP A 143 15.86 5.18 16.70
N VAL A 144 14.52 5.16 16.74
CA VAL A 144 13.76 5.30 17.97
C VAL A 144 12.71 4.20 18.09
N ARG A 145 12.73 3.50 19.21
CA ARG A 145 11.80 2.43 19.57
C ARG A 145 10.83 2.88 20.66
N GLY A 146 9.80 2.08 20.82
CA GLY A 146 8.73 2.31 21.78
C GLY A 146 7.42 2.68 21.13
N ASN A 147 6.37 2.75 21.94
CA ASN A 147 5.05 3.21 21.53
C ASN A 147 5.03 4.73 21.30
N VAL A 148 3.89 5.27 20.93
CA VAL A 148 3.72 6.70 20.65
C VAL A 148 4.10 7.56 21.86
N ASP A 149 3.61 7.20 23.06
CA ASP A 149 3.88 7.96 24.27
C ASP A 149 5.39 8.00 24.58
N THR A 150 6.07 6.84 24.53
CA THR A 150 7.54 6.75 24.76
C THR A 150 8.33 7.65 23.81
N ARG A 151 7.92 7.72 22.54
CA ARG A 151 8.61 8.58 21.53
C ARG A 151 8.38 10.05 21.79
N ILE A 152 7.18 10.43 22.21
CA ILE A 152 6.86 11.80 22.61
C ILE A 152 7.68 12.19 23.86
N ASP A 153 7.79 11.28 24.84
CA ASP A 153 8.56 11.54 26.07
C ASP A 153 10.04 11.77 25.77
N LYS A 154 10.63 11.03 24.81
CA LYS A 154 12.00 11.26 24.34
C LYS A 154 12.19 12.64 23.69
N VAL A 155 11.18 13.13 22.97
CA VAL A 155 11.19 14.49 22.43
C VAL A 155 11.05 15.53 23.56
N ARG A 156 10.14 15.32 24.49
CA ARG A 156 9.91 16.25 25.61
C ARG A 156 11.09 16.35 26.56
N SER A 157 11.78 15.23 26.81
CA SER A 157 13.00 15.20 27.64
C SER A 157 14.22 15.84 26.98
N GLY A 158 14.14 16.15 25.65
CA GLY A 158 15.27 16.65 24.89
C GLY A 158 16.28 15.55 24.47
N GLU A 159 15.96 14.27 24.68
CA GLU A 159 16.75 13.16 24.09
C GLU A 159 16.71 13.21 22.55
N LEU A 160 15.59 13.66 21.99
CA LEU A 160 15.39 13.93 20.57
C LEU A 160 14.95 15.39 20.40
N ASP A 161 15.37 16.02 19.31
CA ASP A 161 14.90 17.37 18.97
C ASP A 161 13.51 17.30 18.29
N ALA A 162 13.21 16.18 17.61
CA ALA A 162 11.90 15.91 17.05
C ALA A 162 11.70 14.40 16.81
N ALA A 163 10.45 13.99 16.55
CA ALA A 163 10.11 12.65 16.08
C ALA A 163 9.01 12.72 15.00
N ILE A 164 9.06 11.79 14.03
CA ILE A 164 8.01 11.65 13.01
C ILE A 164 7.09 10.49 13.40
N LEU A 165 5.82 10.80 13.58
CA LEU A 165 4.76 9.86 13.97
C LEU A 165 3.64 9.89 12.95
N ALA A 166 2.75 8.89 12.95
CA ALA A 166 1.53 8.93 12.15
C ALA A 166 0.51 9.85 12.85
N ALA A 167 -0.05 10.79 12.12
CA ALA A 167 -1.03 11.76 12.66
C ALA A 167 -2.23 11.04 13.30
N GLU A 168 -2.72 9.99 12.67
CA GLU A 168 -3.85 9.19 13.16
C GLU A 168 -3.57 8.54 14.52
N GLY A 169 -2.34 8.11 14.77
CA GLY A 169 -1.95 7.52 16.04
C GLY A 169 -2.00 8.53 17.18
N LEU A 170 -1.58 9.77 16.93
CA LEU A 170 -1.68 10.88 17.86
C LEU A 170 -3.14 11.25 18.12
N ASN A 171 -3.95 11.37 17.07
CA ASN A 171 -5.36 11.72 17.18
C ASN A 171 -6.14 10.67 17.97
N ARG A 172 -5.95 9.37 17.71
CA ARG A 172 -6.62 8.28 18.42
C ARG A 172 -6.25 8.21 19.90
N LEU A 173 -5.05 8.64 20.25
CA LEU A 173 -4.60 8.73 21.65
C LEU A 173 -4.96 10.05 22.33
N ASN A 174 -5.73 10.92 21.69
CA ASN A 174 -6.03 12.28 22.15
C ASN A 174 -4.77 13.12 22.38
N ARG A 175 -3.76 12.93 21.51
CA ARG A 175 -2.46 13.61 21.53
C ARG A 175 -2.29 14.57 20.35
N SER A 176 -3.38 15.01 19.72
CA SER A 176 -3.35 15.98 18.61
C SER A 176 -2.68 17.31 18.98
N ALA A 177 -2.76 17.71 20.26
CA ALA A 177 -2.06 18.89 20.78
C ALA A 177 -0.51 18.76 20.76
N ASP A 178 0.02 17.54 20.61
CA ASP A 178 1.47 17.31 20.46
C ASP A 178 1.96 17.47 19.02
N ILE A 179 1.05 17.55 18.05
CA ILE A 179 1.38 17.77 16.63
C ILE A 179 1.83 19.22 16.43
N ASP A 180 3.04 19.39 15.95
CA ASP A 180 3.59 20.72 15.60
C ASP A 180 3.43 21.00 14.10
N GLU A 181 3.48 19.96 13.26
CA GLU A 181 3.28 20.07 11.83
C GLU A 181 2.74 18.77 11.24
N ILE A 182 1.82 18.87 10.28
CA ILE A 182 1.43 17.77 9.40
C ILE A 182 2.35 17.79 8.19
N LEU A 183 3.08 16.70 7.96
CA LEU A 183 4.10 16.60 6.91
C LEU A 183 3.45 16.23 5.56
N CYS A 184 2.97 17.25 4.84
CA CYS A 184 2.28 17.07 3.56
C CYS A 184 3.22 16.65 2.42
N ASP A 185 4.51 16.96 2.51
CA ASP A 185 5.53 16.62 1.51
C ASP A 185 6.08 15.19 1.67
N MET A 186 5.59 14.46 2.67
CA MET A 186 5.95 13.06 2.89
C MET A 186 4.82 12.14 2.44
N LEU A 187 5.12 11.26 1.49
CA LEU A 187 4.16 10.26 1.02
C LEU A 187 3.95 9.19 2.11
N PRO A 188 2.69 8.88 2.52
CA PRO A 188 2.39 7.96 3.61
C PRO A 188 2.88 6.52 3.37
N ALA A 189 2.95 5.75 4.45
CA ALA A 189 3.07 4.30 4.32
C ALA A 189 1.77 3.72 3.72
N PRO A 190 1.86 2.67 2.90
CA PRO A 190 0.68 2.00 2.37
C PRO A 190 -0.29 1.62 3.48
N SER A 191 -1.56 1.97 3.30
CA SER A 191 -2.66 1.77 4.26
C SER A 191 -2.52 2.52 5.59
N GLN A 192 -1.64 3.50 5.72
CA GLN A 192 -1.56 4.31 6.94
C GLN A 192 -2.90 5.03 7.19
N GLY A 193 -3.39 5.01 8.42
CA GLY A 193 -4.68 5.57 8.82
C GLY A 193 -5.82 4.55 8.81
N ALA A 194 -5.75 3.50 8.00
CA ALA A 194 -6.79 2.48 7.91
C ALA A 194 -6.67 1.41 8.99
N LEU A 195 -7.82 0.86 9.39
CA LEU A 195 -7.94 -0.34 10.22
C LEU A 195 -8.35 -1.52 9.35
N ALA A 196 -7.92 -2.71 9.74
CA ALA A 196 -8.31 -3.97 9.12
C ALA A 196 -9.07 -4.83 10.11
N ILE A 197 -10.20 -5.36 9.70
CA ILE A 197 -11.01 -6.32 10.46
C ILE A 197 -10.89 -7.67 9.79
N GLU A 198 -10.31 -8.67 10.48
CA GLU A 198 -10.16 -10.03 9.98
C GLU A 198 -11.01 -11.00 10.79
N ILE A 199 -11.55 -12.00 10.09
CA ILE A 199 -12.30 -13.14 10.65
C ILE A 199 -11.76 -14.45 10.06
N ARG A 200 -12.17 -15.59 10.63
CA ARG A 200 -12.01 -16.88 9.96
C ARG A 200 -12.87 -16.93 8.69
N SER A 201 -12.33 -17.53 7.64
CA SER A 201 -13.03 -17.61 6.35
C SER A 201 -14.28 -18.48 6.37
N ASP A 202 -14.41 -19.38 7.35
CA ASP A 202 -15.53 -20.28 7.55
C ASP A 202 -16.62 -19.74 8.49
N ASP A 203 -16.45 -18.55 9.04
CA ASP A 203 -17.45 -17.90 9.91
C ASP A 203 -18.51 -17.16 9.09
N GLU A 204 -19.51 -17.92 8.62
CA GLU A 204 -20.57 -17.39 7.77
C GLU A 204 -21.43 -16.32 8.45
N ASP A 205 -21.62 -16.36 9.77
CA ASP A 205 -22.46 -15.40 10.48
C ASP A 205 -21.77 -14.02 10.53
N LEU A 206 -20.51 -14.00 10.84
CA LEU A 206 -19.70 -12.77 10.81
C LEU A 206 -19.48 -12.29 9.37
N ALA A 207 -19.31 -13.20 8.41
CA ALA A 207 -19.18 -12.86 6.99
C ALA A 207 -20.44 -12.17 6.42
N ARG A 208 -21.62 -12.41 6.99
CA ARG A 208 -22.87 -11.73 6.61
C ARG A 208 -23.05 -10.37 7.30
N SER A 209 -22.56 -10.20 8.52
CA SER A 209 -22.86 -9.00 9.33
C SER A 209 -21.79 -7.92 9.25
N LEU A 210 -20.50 -8.29 9.33
CA LEU A 210 -19.38 -7.35 9.42
C LEU A 210 -19.09 -6.53 8.14
N PRO A 211 -19.42 -6.97 6.91
CA PRO A 211 -19.26 -6.12 5.71
C PRO A 211 -19.99 -4.79 5.77
N ARG A 212 -20.98 -4.64 6.66
CA ARG A 212 -21.66 -3.37 6.90
C ARG A 212 -20.76 -2.31 7.54
N LEU A 213 -19.59 -2.69 8.07
CA LEU A 213 -18.57 -1.79 8.59
C LEU A 213 -17.54 -1.39 7.53
N ASP A 214 -17.59 -2.01 6.35
CA ASP A 214 -16.65 -1.71 5.26
C ASP A 214 -16.95 -0.35 4.65
N ASP A 215 -15.92 0.46 4.45
CA ASP A 215 -15.99 1.69 3.67
C ASP A 215 -15.39 1.44 2.29
N ALA A 216 -16.24 1.42 1.29
CA ALA A 216 -15.86 1.07 -0.07
C ALA A 216 -14.80 2.01 -0.66
N ALA A 217 -14.80 3.28 -0.28
CA ALA A 217 -13.81 4.24 -0.77
C ALA A 217 -12.44 3.95 -0.15
N THR A 218 -12.37 3.77 1.15
CA THR A 218 -11.15 3.38 1.86
C THR A 218 -10.62 2.03 1.35
N ARG A 219 -11.51 1.03 1.20
CA ARG A 219 -11.14 -0.30 0.72
C ARG A 219 -10.44 -0.23 -0.63
N ARG A 220 -11.01 0.48 -1.59
CA ARG A 220 -10.40 0.69 -2.92
C ARG A 220 -9.00 1.29 -2.83
N GLN A 221 -8.84 2.33 -2.01
CA GLN A 221 -7.55 3.00 -1.81
C GLN A 221 -6.49 2.04 -1.26
N VAL A 222 -6.81 1.40 -0.13
CA VAL A 222 -5.81 0.57 0.58
C VAL A 222 -5.46 -0.70 -0.17
N LEU A 223 -6.38 -1.26 -0.96
CA LEU A 223 -6.08 -2.42 -1.81
C LEU A 223 -5.11 -2.05 -2.93
N ALA A 224 -5.26 -0.89 -3.56
CA ALA A 224 -4.30 -0.39 -4.54
C ALA A 224 -2.91 -0.17 -3.93
N GLU A 225 -2.85 0.48 -2.75
CA GLU A 225 -1.60 0.70 -2.03
C GLU A 225 -0.92 -0.60 -1.60
N ARG A 226 -1.68 -1.59 -1.13
CA ARG A 226 -1.17 -2.89 -0.68
C ARG A 226 -0.71 -3.77 -1.83
N ALA A 227 -1.33 -3.65 -3.00
CA ALA A 227 -0.90 -4.35 -4.20
C ALA A 227 0.52 -3.91 -4.63
N VAL A 228 0.89 -2.62 -4.39
CA VAL A 228 2.27 -2.17 -4.57
C VAL A 228 3.22 -2.96 -3.68
N LEU A 229 2.90 -3.12 -2.38
CA LEU A 229 3.75 -3.90 -1.47
C LEU A 229 3.87 -5.36 -1.89
N ALA A 230 2.74 -5.96 -2.29
CA ALA A 230 2.69 -7.37 -2.70
C ALA A 230 3.58 -7.64 -3.92
N GLU A 231 3.43 -6.85 -4.98
CA GLU A 231 4.20 -7.00 -6.23
C GLU A 231 5.70 -6.72 -6.02
N LEU A 232 6.04 -5.74 -5.17
CA LEU A 232 7.43 -5.45 -4.79
C LEU A 232 8.00 -6.46 -3.79
N SER A 233 7.22 -7.41 -3.29
CA SER A 233 7.60 -8.29 -2.15
C SER A 233 8.17 -7.49 -0.97
N ALA A 234 7.66 -6.25 -0.80
CA ALA A 234 8.18 -5.32 0.19
C ALA A 234 7.67 -5.65 1.60
N THR A 235 8.51 -5.38 2.58
CA THR A 235 8.23 -5.60 4.00
C THR A 235 8.24 -4.28 4.77
N CYS A 236 7.96 -4.31 6.06
CA CYS A 236 8.05 -3.13 6.93
C CYS A 236 9.48 -2.56 7.06
N THR A 237 10.49 -3.27 6.59
CA THR A 237 11.89 -2.80 6.53
C THR A 237 12.25 -2.17 5.20
N SER A 238 11.36 -2.19 4.22
CA SER A 238 11.54 -1.56 2.91
C SER A 238 11.11 -0.09 2.95
N ALA A 239 11.84 0.76 2.24
CA ALA A 239 11.50 2.18 2.14
C ALA A 239 10.46 2.41 1.02
N VAL A 240 9.26 1.88 1.20
CA VAL A 240 8.15 1.98 0.25
C VAL A 240 7.07 2.89 0.79
N ALA A 241 6.62 3.83 -0.03
CA ALA A 241 5.46 4.66 0.17
C ALA A 241 4.42 4.38 -0.92
N ALA A 242 3.13 4.42 -0.58
CA ALA A 242 2.06 4.44 -1.57
C ALA A 242 0.82 5.09 -0.97
N TYR A 243 0.17 5.93 -1.76
CA TYR A 243 -1.04 6.61 -1.36
C TYR A 243 -1.99 6.77 -2.55
N ALA A 244 -3.20 6.25 -2.38
CA ALA A 244 -4.27 6.37 -3.35
C ALA A 244 -5.24 7.48 -2.94
N THR A 245 -5.45 8.44 -3.83
CA THR A 245 -6.36 9.58 -3.63
C THR A 245 -7.56 9.43 -4.56
N PRO A 246 -8.80 9.52 -4.05
CA PRO A 246 -9.98 9.55 -4.90
C PRO A 246 -10.01 10.87 -5.70
N LEU A 247 -10.40 10.75 -6.95
CA LEU A 247 -10.73 11.86 -7.84
C LEU A 247 -12.23 11.82 -8.18
N ASP A 248 -12.67 12.73 -9.05
CA ASP A 248 -14.06 12.77 -9.49
C ASP A 248 -14.46 11.46 -10.18
N GLY A 249 -15.69 11.03 -9.93
CA GLY A 249 -16.19 9.74 -10.38
C GLY A 249 -15.55 8.57 -9.64
N ASP A 250 -15.43 7.43 -10.31
CA ASP A 250 -14.79 6.23 -9.75
C ASP A 250 -13.27 6.17 -10.02
N VAL A 251 -12.59 7.32 -10.14
CA VAL A 251 -11.17 7.39 -10.46
C VAL A 251 -10.34 7.41 -9.18
N LEU A 252 -9.28 6.60 -9.12
CA LEU A 252 -8.22 6.68 -8.14
C LEU A 252 -6.92 7.15 -8.79
N ARG A 253 -6.24 8.09 -8.13
CA ARG A 253 -4.84 8.42 -8.39
C ARG A 253 -3.97 7.71 -7.36
N LEU A 254 -3.09 6.82 -7.79
CA LEU A 254 -2.12 6.14 -6.94
C LEU A 254 -0.73 6.73 -7.18
N THR A 255 -0.13 7.29 -6.14
CA THR A 255 1.28 7.67 -6.13
C THR A 255 2.04 6.67 -5.29
N ALA A 256 3.10 6.10 -5.83
CA ALA A 256 3.96 5.14 -5.14
C ALA A 256 5.44 5.52 -5.32
N GLU A 257 6.24 5.25 -4.30
CA GLU A 257 7.65 5.61 -4.24
C GLU A 257 8.45 4.49 -3.55
N VAL A 258 9.63 4.21 -4.09
CA VAL A 258 10.64 3.33 -3.49
C VAL A 258 11.92 4.12 -3.36
N ASP A 259 12.42 4.26 -2.15
CA ASP A 259 13.68 4.94 -1.87
C ASP A 259 14.81 3.93 -1.61
N GLY A 260 16.00 4.25 -2.09
CA GLY A 260 17.22 3.50 -1.78
C GLY A 260 17.74 3.84 -0.39
N ASN A 261 18.19 2.80 0.30
CA ASN A 261 18.83 2.95 1.62
C ASN A 261 20.37 2.92 1.50
N THR A 262 20.92 3.34 0.36
CA THR A 262 22.38 3.29 0.16
C THR A 262 23.04 4.54 0.74
N SER A 263 24.14 4.34 1.45
CA SER A 263 24.94 5.37 2.11
C SER A 263 25.63 6.36 1.16
N SER A 264 25.64 6.08 -0.16
CA SER A 264 26.41 6.85 -1.13
C SER A 264 25.60 7.61 -2.19
N GLN A 265 24.35 7.25 -2.45
CA GLN A 265 23.46 7.98 -3.37
C GLN A 265 22.01 7.83 -2.94
N GLN A 266 21.31 8.96 -2.79
CA GLN A 266 19.86 8.97 -2.67
C GLN A 266 19.28 8.69 -4.04
N ALA A 267 18.90 7.43 -4.27
CA ALA A 267 18.15 7.04 -5.44
C ALA A 267 16.68 6.79 -5.02
N SER A 268 15.77 7.28 -5.82
CA SER A 268 14.33 7.14 -5.62
C SER A 268 13.68 6.82 -6.95
N CYS A 269 12.75 5.88 -6.93
CA CYS A 269 11.85 5.60 -8.05
C CYS A 269 10.45 6.03 -7.65
N SER A 270 9.74 6.72 -8.52
CA SER A 270 8.37 7.14 -8.26
C SER A 270 7.46 6.84 -9.45
N SER A 271 6.19 6.56 -9.16
CA SER A 271 5.15 6.32 -10.15
C SER A 271 3.86 6.98 -9.68
N THR A 272 3.17 7.69 -10.58
CA THR A 272 1.82 8.20 -10.34
C THR A 272 0.94 7.74 -11.48
N LEU A 273 -0.09 6.99 -11.16
CA LEU A 273 -1.06 6.45 -12.12
C LEU A 273 -2.48 6.80 -11.70
N GLU A 274 -3.35 6.90 -12.69
CA GLU A 274 -4.78 7.09 -12.47
C GLU A 274 -5.54 5.96 -13.15
N ALA A 275 -6.59 5.46 -12.51
CA ALA A 275 -7.46 4.43 -13.08
C ALA A 275 -8.89 4.58 -12.61
N VAL A 276 -9.82 4.12 -13.46
CA VAL A 276 -11.21 3.91 -13.05
C VAL A 276 -11.25 2.65 -12.18
N VAL A 277 -11.65 2.83 -10.93
CA VAL A 277 -11.76 1.77 -9.93
C VAL A 277 -13.19 1.75 -9.40
N PRO A 278 -14.11 1.03 -10.07
CA PRO A 278 -15.52 0.99 -9.67
C PRO A 278 -15.70 0.43 -8.26
N SER A 279 -16.69 0.96 -7.55
CA SER A 279 -17.09 0.43 -6.24
C SER A 279 -17.60 -1.02 -6.38
N GLY A 280 -17.25 -1.86 -5.41
CA GLY A 280 -17.75 -3.23 -5.31
C GLY A 280 -16.89 -4.31 -5.98
N THR A 281 -15.77 -3.95 -6.61
CA THR A 281 -14.79 -4.95 -7.09
C THR A 281 -13.38 -4.60 -6.59
N ASP A 282 -12.72 -5.56 -5.96
CA ASP A 282 -11.35 -5.38 -5.46
C ASP A 282 -10.31 -5.46 -6.60
N ALA A 283 -10.66 -6.12 -7.72
CA ALA A 283 -9.73 -6.42 -8.81
C ALA A 283 -9.08 -5.18 -9.42
N ALA A 284 -9.88 -4.16 -9.76
CA ALA A 284 -9.35 -2.94 -10.38
C ALA A 284 -8.38 -2.17 -9.46
N SER A 285 -8.61 -2.22 -8.15
CA SER A 285 -7.68 -1.65 -7.15
C SER A 285 -6.35 -2.41 -7.14
N LEU A 286 -6.42 -3.74 -7.10
CA LEU A 286 -5.24 -4.60 -7.11
C LEU A 286 -4.43 -4.43 -8.39
N ASP A 287 -5.11 -4.34 -9.54
CA ASP A 287 -4.48 -4.12 -10.83
C ASP A 287 -3.74 -2.77 -10.87
N LEU A 288 -4.38 -1.69 -10.41
CA LEU A 288 -3.73 -0.37 -10.36
C LEU A 288 -2.42 -0.41 -9.55
N GLY A 289 -2.44 -1.03 -8.37
CA GLY A 289 -1.26 -1.16 -7.52
C GLY A 289 -0.17 -2.04 -8.15
N THR A 290 -0.57 -3.15 -8.77
CA THR A 290 0.34 -4.05 -9.49
C THR A 290 1.05 -3.34 -10.65
N VAL A 291 0.29 -2.56 -11.44
CA VAL A 291 0.87 -1.76 -12.53
C VAL A 291 1.85 -0.74 -12.00
N ALA A 292 1.48 0.01 -10.96
CA ALA A 292 2.35 1.01 -10.36
C ALA A 292 3.68 0.40 -9.87
N ALA A 293 3.61 -0.75 -9.22
CA ALA A 293 4.79 -1.48 -8.76
C ALA A 293 5.69 -1.93 -9.92
N ARG A 294 5.12 -2.44 -11.01
CA ARG A 294 5.88 -2.85 -12.19
C ARG A 294 6.56 -1.68 -12.88
N VAL A 295 5.91 -0.51 -12.93
CA VAL A 295 6.55 0.72 -13.41
C VAL A 295 7.77 1.05 -12.54
N LEU A 296 7.63 0.99 -11.21
CA LEU A 296 8.75 1.22 -10.28
C LEU A 296 9.89 0.21 -10.49
N LEU A 297 9.57 -1.07 -10.68
CA LEU A 297 10.56 -2.12 -10.95
C LEU A 297 11.36 -1.84 -12.22
N ARG A 298 10.71 -1.39 -13.29
CA ARG A 298 11.37 -0.97 -14.53
C ARG A 298 12.27 0.24 -14.36
N GLN A 299 11.95 1.14 -13.45
CA GLN A 299 12.81 2.26 -13.06
C GLN A 299 13.99 1.83 -12.18
N GLY A 300 14.12 0.55 -11.85
CA GLY A 300 15.22 0.03 -11.04
C GLY A 300 14.91 -0.09 -9.54
N ALA A 301 13.64 0.03 -9.12
CA ALA A 301 13.25 -0.06 -7.71
C ALA A 301 13.72 -1.36 -7.04
N GLY A 302 13.84 -2.47 -7.78
CA GLY A 302 14.36 -3.73 -7.25
C GLY A 302 15.76 -3.61 -6.66
N SER A 303 16.62 -2.78 -7.24
CA SER A 303 17.97 -2.54 -6.71
C SER A 303 17.98 -1.63 -5.47
N LEU A 304 16.89 -0.90 -5.20
CA LEU A 304 16.75 -0.01 -4.06
C LEU A 304 16.19 -0.72 -2.82
N LEU A 305 15.52 -1.86 -3.01
CA LEU A 305 14.97 -2.66 -1.92
C LEU A 305 16.11 -3.33 -1.13
N ALA A 306 16.25 -3.00 0.13
CA ALA A 306 17.48 -3.10 0.95
C ALA A 306 17.97 -4.52 1.25
N ASP A 307 17.21 -5.56 0.99
CA ASP A 307 17.56 -6.91 1.42
C ASP A 307 17.98 -7.88 0.28
N GLY A 308 18.05 -7.38 -0.96
CA GLY A 308 18.39 -8.22 -2.13
C GLY A 308 17.43 -9.41 -2.32
N SER A 309 16.34 -9.46 -1.55
CA SER A 309 15.35 -10.54 -1.61
C SER A 309 14.46 -10.42 -2.83
N TRP A 310 14.37 -9.22 -3.41
CA TRP A 310 13.66 -9.04 -4.65
C TRP A 310 14.43 -9.71 -5.78
N ARG A 311 13.86 -10.77 -6.31
CA ARG A 311 14.27 -11.34 -7.60
C ARG A 311 13.25 -10.89 -8.62
N ALA A 312 13.73 -10.37 -9.75
CA ALA A 312 12.85 -10.10 -10.87
C ALA A 312 11.99 -11.35 -11.09
N PRO A 313 10.64 -11.23 -11.08
CA PRO A 313 9.84 -12.34 -11.51
C PRO A 313 10.37 -12.73 -12.89
N THR A 314 10.68 -14.00 -13.10
CA THR A 314 11.01 -14.53 -14.43
C THR A 314 9.77 -14.31 -15.28
N VAL A 315 9.69 -13.18 -15.95
CA VAL A 315 8.64 -12.89 -16.92
C VAL A 315 8.93 -13.77 -18.12
N ASN A 316 8.45 -15.00 -18.04
CA ASN A 316 8.54 -15.94 -19.16
C ASN A 316 7.61 -15.61 -20.32
N GLN A 317 6.82 -14.53 -20.22
CA GLN A 317 5.92 -14.10 -21.28
C GLN A 317 5.73 -12.60 -21.24
N ALA A 318 6.02 -11.95 -22.33
CA ALA A 318 5.59 -10.59 -22.59
C ALA A 318 4.06 -10.52 -22.63
N ALA A 319 3.48 -9.48 -22.06
CA ALA A 319 2.04 -9.32 -21.95
C ALA A 319 1.59 -8.00 -22.57
N VAL A 320 0.44 -8.03 -23.23
CA VAL A 320 -0.25 -6.81 -23.69
C VAL A 320 -1.15 -6.32 -22.57
N TRP A 321 -1.01 -5.04 -22.24
CA TRP A 321 -1.83 -4.38 -21.22
C TRP A 321 -3.02 -3.69 -21.90
N VAL A 322 -4.24 -4.11 -21.57
CA VAL A 322 -5.46 -3.49 -22.03
C VAL A 322 -5.97 -2.52 -20.98
N THR A 323 -5.85 -1.23 -21.24
CA THR A 323 -6.04 -0.14 -20.27
C THR A 323 -7.36 0.63 -20.45
N ARG A 324 -8.40 0.04 -20.99
CA ARG A 324 -9.69 0.70 -21.22
C ARG A 324 -10.80 0.20 -20.30
N PRO A 325 -11.93 0.96 -20.14
CA PRO A 325 -13.06 0.55 -19.33
C PRO A 325 -13.60 -0.84 -19.73
N THR A 326 -13.95 -1.63 -18.74
CA THR A 326 -14.35 -3.05 -18.86
C THR A 326 -15.54 -3.30 -19.80
N SER A 327 -16.46 -2.32 -19.97
CA SER A 327 -17.65 -2.45 -20.84
C SER A 327 -17.33 -2.61 -22.34
N GLY A 328 -16.10 -2.41 -22.74
CA GLY A 328 -15.69 -2.53 -24.14
C GLY A 328 -14.42 -3.38 -24.34
N ALA A 329 -13.77 -3.83 -23.26
CA ALA A 329 -12.49 -4.55 -23.35
C ALA A 329 -12.67 -6.07 -23.53
N ALA A 330 -13.82 -6.63 -23.12
CA ALA A 330 -13.99 -8.08 -23.04
C ALA A 330 -13.79 -8.82 -24.38
N SER A 331 -14.22 -8.23 -25.50
CA SER A 331 -14.03 -8.86 -26.82
C SER A 331 -12.58 -8.82 -27.27
N ASP A 332 -11.87 -7.72 -26.98
CA ASP A 332 -10.48 -7.53 -27.41
C ASP A 332 -9.53 -8.38 -26.55
N VAL A 333 -9.80 -8.46 -25.25
CA VAL A 333 -9.10 -9.36 -24.32
C VAL A 333 -9.29 -10.82 -24.76
N HIS A 334 -10.52 -11.21 -25.13
CA HIS A 334 -10.81 -12.54 -25.61
C HIS A 334 -10.05 -12.84 -26.91
N GLU A 335 -10.05 -11.89 -27.85
CA GLU A 335 -9.36 -12.02 -29.14
C GLU A 335 -7.84 -12.16 -28.94
N LEU A 336 -7.22 -11.33 -28.10
CA LEU A 336 -5.80 -11.43 -27.79
C LEU A 336 -5.44 -12.77 -27.14
N ARG A 337 -6.25 -13.20 -26.15
CA ARG A 337 -6.07 -14.50 -25.47
C ARG A 337 -6.27 -15.68 -26.42
N SER A 338 -7.23 -15.61 -27.34
CA SER A 338 -7.46 -16.67 -28.33
C SER A 338 -6.29 -16.86 -29.27
N ARG A 339 -5.49 -15.79 -29.48
CA ARG A 339 -4.24 -15.82 -30.24
C ARG A 339 -3.03 -16.20 -29.39
N GLY A 340 -3.22 -16.56 -28.14
CA GLY A 340 -2.17 -16.99 -27.20
C GLY A 340 -1.29 -15.87 -26.68
N ILE A 341 -1.76 -14.60 -26.77
CA ILE A 341 -1.07 -13.43 -26.23
C ILE A 341 -1.48 -13.30 -24.75
N ALA A 342 -0.50 -13.16 -23.87
CA ALA A 342 -0.76 -12.86 -22.47
C ALA A 342 -1.35 -11.45 -22.36
N VAL A 343 -2.49 -11.32 -21.67
CA VAL A 343 -3.20 -10.03 -21.51
C VAL A 343 -3.35 -9.73 -20.04
N VAL A 344 -2.89 -8.56 -19.66
CA VAL A 344 -3.17 -7.97 -18.35
C VAL A 344 -4.29 -6.95 -18.53
N GLU A 345 -5.42 -7.21 -17.93
CA GLU A 345 -6.54 -6.27 -17.90
C GLU A 345 -6.26 -5.24 -16.80
N ALA A 346 -5.93 -4.04 -17.21
CA ALA A 346 -5.79 -2.91 -16.31
C ALA A 346 -6.74 -1.82 -16.85
N PRO A 347 -7.97 -1.70 -16.35
CA PRO A 347 -8.89 -0.66 -16.79
C PRO A 347 -8.35 0.70 -16.34
N VAL A 348 -7.61 1.35 -17.22
CA VAL A 348 -7.10 2.70 -17.04
C VAL A 348 -7.84 3.62 -18.00
N LEU A 349 -8.46 4.66 -17.45
CA LEU A 349 -8.82 5.97 -17.97
C LEU A 349 -9.21 6.18 -19.42
N SER A 350 -10.22 7.02 -19.57
CA SER A 350 -10.45 7.82 -20.78
C SER A 350 -9.27 8.77 -21.00
N VAL A 351 -8.33 8.41 -21.85
CA VAL A 351 -7.46 9.39 -22.50
C VAL A 351 -8.31 10.02 -23.59
N ALA A 352 -8.41 11.34 -23.61
CA ALA A 352 -8.94 12.06 -24.77
C ALA A 352 -8.07 11.66 -25.96
N ALA A 353 -8.72 11.09 -27.00
CA ALA A 353 -8.03 10.70 -28.22
C ALA A 353 -7.39 11.96 -28.81
N ASP A 354 -6.09 11.96 -28.99
CA ASP A 354 -5.42 12.91 -29.86
C ASP A 354 -5.79 12.52 -31.30
N PRO A 355 -6.56 13.34 -32.04
CA PRO A 355 -6.95 13.03 -33.42
C PRO A 355 -5.77 12.99 -34.40
N ASP A 356 -4.61 13.51 -34.01
CA ASP A 356 -3.43 13.63 -34.90
C ASP A 356 -2.37 12.52 -34.67
N ALA A 357 -2.60 11.55 -33.82
CA ALA A 357 -1.69 10.41 -33.60
C ALA A 357 -1.76 9.40 -34.76
N GLY A 358 -1.42 9.85 -35.96
CA GLY A 358 -1.46 9.10 -37.23
C GLY A 358 -0.22 8.26 -37.54
N ALA A 359 0.60 7.89 -36.59
CA ALA A 359 1.75 7.00 -36.83
C ALA A 359 1.25 5.58 -37.18
N PRO A 360 1.76 4.95 -38.26
CA PRO A 360 1.38 3.59 -38.61
C PRO A 360 1.67 2.61 -37.48
N ALA A 361 0.77 1.69 -37.22
CA ALA A 361 0.92 0.67 -36.17
C ALA A 361 2.25 -0.13 -36.26
N ARG A 362 2.78 -0.22 -37.48
CA ARG A 362 4.05 -0.88 -37.77
C ARG A 362 5.25 -0.10 -37.22
N GLU A 363 5.26 1.23 -37.38
CA GLU A 363 6.31 2.11 -36.84
C GLU A 363 6.30 2.10 -35.32
N LEU A 364 5.10 2.02 -34.69
CA LEU A 364 4.94 1.84 -33.27
C LEU A 364 5.53 0.50 -32.78
N LEU A 365 5.31 -0.59 -33.52
CA LEU A 365 5.86 -1.92 -33.19
C LEU A 365 7.37 -1.98 -33.39
N GLU A 366 7.91 -1.32 -34.39
CA GLU A 366 9.35 -1.22 -34.63
C GLU A 366 10.04 -0.42 -33.50
N THR A 367 9.40 0.64 -33.04
CA THR A 367 9.87 1.44 -31.89
C THR A 367 9.84 0.63 -30.59
N VAL A 368 8.75 -0.13 -30.36
CA VAL A 368 8.63 -1.01 -29.18
C VAL A 368 9.68 -2.13 -29.21
N ALA A 369 9.93 -2.72 -30.38
CA ALA A 369 10.94 -3.77 -30.54
C ALA A 369 12.38 -3.29 -30.32
N SER A 370 12.66 -1.99 -30.50
CA SER A 370 14.00 -1.43 -30.40
C SER A 370 14.29 -0.71 -29.09
N GLU A 371 13.29 -0.17 -28.39
CA GLU A 371 13.52 0.77 -27.29
C GLU A 371 12.55 0.66 -26.10
N ALA A 372 11.46 -0.13 -26.18
CA ALA A 372 10.46 -0.17 -25.13
C ALA A 372 10.11 -1.58 -24.63
N ASP A 373 10.15 -1.76 -23.33
CA ASP A 373 9.69 -2.98 -22.64
C ASP A 373 8.18 -3.07 -22.47
N LEU A 374 7.41 -2.06 -22.88
CA LEU A 374 5.97 -1.96 -22.66
C LEU A 374 5.25 -1.29 -23.81
N LEU A 375 4.35 -2.01 -24.46
CA LEU A 375 3.37 -1.46 -25.37
C LEU A 375 2.03 -1.22 -24.63
N THR A 376 1.65 0.04 -24.45
CA THR A 376 0.35 0.41 -23.89
C THR A 376 -0.62 0.77 -25.02
N VAL A 377 -1.70 0.00 -25.16
CA VAL A 377 -2.73 0.24 -26.18
C VAL A 377 -4.00 0.78 -25.49
N THR A 378 -4.37 2.02 -25.83
CA THR A 378 -5.42 2.76 -25.12
C THR A 378 -6.77 2.80 -25.83
N SER A 379 -6.90 2.25 -27.02
CA SER A 379 -8.18 2.23 -27.75
C SER A 379 -8.48 0.91 -28.45
N ALA A 380 -9.76 0.57 -28.56
CA ALA A 380 -10.22 -0.60 -29.30
C ALA A 380 -9.85 -0.57 -30.78
N ALA A 381 -9.80 0.63 -31.37
CA ALA A 381 -9.40 0.81 -32.76
C ALA A 381 -7.92 0.48 -32.95
N ALA A 382 -7.06 0.91 -31.99
CA ALA A 382 -5.63 0.61 -32.02
C ALA A 382 -5.36 -0.88 -31.83
N ILE A 383 -6.07 -1.55 -30.93
CA ILE A 383 -5.97 -3.01 -30.73
C ILE A 383 -6.39 -3.75 -31.99
N ARG A 384 -7.52 -3.38 -32.60
CA ARG A 384 -7.98 -4.01 -33.86
C ARG A 384 -7.01 -3.77 -35.02
N ALA A 385 -6.46 -2.57 -35.12
CA ALA A 385 -5.44 -2.25 -36.12
C ALA A 385 -4.17 -3.10 -35.90
N LEU A 386 -3.72 -3.22 -34.65
CA LEU A 386 -2.57 -4.05 -34.30
C LEU A 386 -2.82 -5.52 -34.69
N ILE A 387 -3.98 -6.08 -34.31
CA ILE A 387 -4.36 -7.45 -34.63
C ILE A 387 -4.51 -7.67 -36.15
N SER A 388 -5.02 -6.68 -36.90
CA SER A 388 -5.25 -6.80 -38.35
C SER A 388 -3.98 -6.62 -39.19
N LEU A 389 -2.99 -5.90 -38.67
CA LEU A 389 -1.77 -5.55 -39.41
C LEU A 389 -0.60 -6.49 -39.10
N THR A 390 -0.73 -7.32 -38.06
CA THR A 390 0.37 -8.16 -37.57
C THR A 390 -0.05 -9.62 -37.46
N SER A 391 0.87 -10.53 -37.82
CA SER A 391 0.70 -11.94 -37.45
C SER A 391 1.01 -12.10 -35.94
N ARG A 392 0.56 -13.23 -35.37
CA ARG A 392 0.95 -13.62 -34.01
C ARG A 392 2.46 -13.55 -33.81
N ASP A 393 3.20 -14.01 -34.82
CA ASP A 393 4.65 -14.13 -34.78
C ASP A 393 5.32 -12.74 -34.80
N ASP A 394 4.74 -11.75 -35.49
CA ASP A 394 5.24 -10.38 -35.51
C ASP A 394 5.08 -9.70 -34.13
N VAL A 395 3.92 -9.89 -33.48
CA VAL A 395 3.69 -9.36 -32.11
C VAL A 395 4.58 -10.05 -31.09
N VAL A 396 4.74 -11.37 -31.18
CA VAL A 396 5.62 -12.14 -30.30
C VAL A 396 7.08 -11.78 -30.54
N ALA A 397 7.49 -11.55 -31.80
CA ALA A 397 8.86 -11.13 -32.12
C ALA A 397 9.16 -9.72 -31.60
N ALA A 398 8.23 -8.77 -31.76
CA ALA A 398 8.37 -7.40 -31.23
C ALA A 398 8.50 -7.38 -29.72
N VAL A 399 7.75 -8.24 -29.04
CA VAL A 399 7.76 -8.35 -27.59
C VAL A 399 8.98 -9.11 -27.08
N ALA A 400 9.49 -10.10 -27.83
CA ALA A 400 10.71 -10.84 -27.49
C ALA A 400 11.99 -10.04 -27.75
N ALA A 401 11.97 -9.09 -28.70
CA ALA A 401 13.12 -8.23 -29.00
C ALA A 401 13.34 -7.13 -27.94
N GLY A 402 12.33 -6.83 -27.11
CA GLY A 402 12.43 -5.92 -25.97
C GLY A 402 12.97 -6.57 -24.68
N GLN A 403 13.48 -7.81 -24.74
CA GLN A 403 14.21 -8.47 -23.65
C GLN A 403 15.71 -8.19 -23.78
#